data_df2406ca1af41ace49f78f7022cd5d88
#
_entry.id   df2406ca1af41ace49f78f7022cd5d88
#
_cell.length_a   1.000
_cell.length_b   1.000
_cell.length_c   1.000
_cell.angle_alpha   90.00
_cell.angle_beta   90.00
_cell.angle_gamma   90.00
#
_symmetry.space_group_name_H-M   'P 1'
#
loop_
_entity.id
_entity.type
_entity.pdbx_description
1 polymer ?
#
loop_
_entity_poly.entity_id
_entity_poly.type
_entity_poly.pdbx_seq_one_letter_code
_entity_poly.pdbx_strand_id
1 'polypeptide(L)'
;MSNTSRTLAITAIVIIAIVLFIFYQNKTASKSNENITSNAQSSEAVVIAYQTGVDPTKVAQADGEYEKNSGQSIEWKKFDTGADVVNALASGDVDIGNIGTSPLAAAASRNLPIEVFFITAKLGSSEALVVSQKSGIASPQDLKGKTIAVPFVSTAHYSLLSALKHWNISENEVKVINLRPPEISAAWERGDIDATYVWEPALSKASATGKILTDSKQVSEWGAPTFDVWVVRKDFAAKNSEFLKSFTQTSFAKIDQYNQDPKTFETNADYLNKIATLTGSSSQDIPLLLSGNVYLNQQQQIESLDQEFPNVILNTATFLKSQGKVDQVKADYKENATSAFLK
;
A
#
# COMPACT_ATOMS: atom_id res chain seq x y z
N MET A 1 -24.50 -23.43 74.65
CA MET A 1 -24.12 -22.87 73.36
C MET A 1 -22.92 -21.92 73.62
N SER A 2 -21.78 -22.26 73.09
CA SER A 2 -20.51 -21.58 73.38
C SER A 2 -20.46 -20.13 72.81
N ASN A 3 -19.73 -19.25 73.45
CA ASN A 3 -19.56 -17.84 73.06
C ASN A 3 -19.06 -17.68 71.62
N THR A 4 -18.41 -18.68 71.03
CA THR A 4 -17.92 -18.73 69.66
C THR A 4 -19.05 -18.75 68.61
N SER A 5 -20.18 -19.39 68.87
CA SER A 5 -21.33 -19.46 67.97
C SER A 5 -22.08 -18.13 67.85
N ARG A 6 -22.08 -17.32 68.95
CA ARG A 6 -22.71 -15.99 68.91
C ARG A 6 -21.87 -14.97 68.16
N THR A 7 -20.54 -15.02 68.25
CA THR A 7 -19.65 -14.12 67.57
C THR A 7 -19.68 -14.36 66.04
N LEU A 8 -19.73 -15.60 65.60
CA LEU A 8 -19.85 -15.95 64.19
C LEU A 8 -21.19 -15.52 63.56
N ALA A 9 -22.29 -15.60 64.30
CA ALA A 9 -23.62 -15.14 63.81
C ALA A 9 -23.70 -13.64 63.66
N ILE A 10 -23.07 -12.86 64.58
CA ILE A 10 -23.06 -11.39 64.52
C ILE A 10 -22.17 -10.91 63.37
N THR A 11 -21.03 -11.57 63.10
CA THR A 11 -20.14 -11.22 62.01
C THR A 11 -20.79 -11.48 60.66
N ALA A 12 -21.55 -12.58 60.50
CA ALA A 12 -22.30 -12.89 59.26
C ALA A 12 -23.40 -11.88 58.98
N ILE A 13 -24.11 -11.41 59.99
CA ILE A 13 -25.20 -10.40 59.85
C ILE A 13 -24.62 -9.03 59.44
N VAL A 14 -23.45 -8.64 59.98
CA VAL A 14 -22.81 -7.38 59.61
C VAL A 14 -22.29 -7.41 58.17
N ILE A 15 -21.76 -8.52 57.71
CA ILE A 15 -21.29 -8.69 56.30
C ILE A 15 -22.48 -8.62 55.35
N ILE A 16 -23.60 -9.27 55.67
CA ILE A 16 -24.84 -9.22 54.86
C ILE A 16 -25.39 -7.79 54.78
N ALA A 17 -25.39 -7.05 55.89
CA ALA A 17 -25.83 -5.67 55.92
C ALA A 17 -24.96 -4.74 55.07
N ILE A 18 -23.63 -4.94 55.08
CA ILE A 18 -22.71 -4.17 54.27
C ILE A 18 -22.89 -4.48 52.76
N VAL A 19 -23.09 -5.73 52.40
CA VAL A 19 -23.37 -6.13 51.00
C VAL A 19 -24.67 -5.56 50.51
N LEU A 20 -25.74 -5.60 51.32
CA LEU A 20 -27.03 -5.00 50.99
C LEU A 20 -26.96 -3.47 50.90
N PHE A 21 -26.15 -2.80 51.73
CA PHE A 21 -25.94 -1.35 51.68
C PHE A 21 -25.16 -0.93 50.43
N ILE A 22 -24.17 -1.71 50.00
CA ILE A 22 -23.45 -1.50 48.75
C ILE A 22 -24.39 -1.73 47.54
N PHE A 23 -25.24 -2.74 47.57
CA PHE A 23 -26.24 -2.97 46.52
C PHE A 23 -27.31 -1.86 46.47
N TYR A 24 -27.72 -1.30 47.61
CA TYR A 24 -28.64 -0.18 47.70
C TYR A 24 -28.02 1.12 47.19
N GLN A 25 -26.77 1.40 47.53
CA GLN A 25 -26.02 2.57 47.04
C GLN A 25 -25.86 2.48 45.49
N ASN A 26 -25.51 1.30 44.96
CA ASN A 26 -25.44 1.09 43.52
C ASN A 26 -26.79 1.23 42.78
N LYS A 27 -27.91 0.93 43.44
CA LYS A 27 -29.25 1.06 42.87
C LYS A 27 -29.77 2.50 42.87
N THR A 28 -29.32 3.34 43.80
CA THR A 28 -29.64 4.78 43.84
C THR A 28 -28.74 5.63 42.97
N ALA A 29 -27.48 5.19 42.73
CA ALA A 29 -26.57 5.83 41.76
C ALA A 29 -27.00 5.60 40.31
N SER A 30 -27.85 4.59 40.04
CA SER A 30 -28.35 4.26 38.67
C SER A 30 -29.57 5.03 38.23
N LYS A 31 -30.08 6.00 39.01
CA LYS A 31 -31.30 6.75 38.66
C LYS A 31 -31.11 8.25 38.42
N SER A 32 -29.89 8.77 38.37
CA SER A 32 -29.62 10.20 38.16
C SER A 32 -28.73 10.53 36.98
N ASN A 33 -28.54 9.60 36.01
CA ASN A 33 -27.83 9.88 34.75
C ASN A 33 -28.58 9.32 33.52
N GLU A 34 -29.88 9.69 33.41
CA GLU A 34 -30.54 9.68 32.11
C GLU A 34 -30.60 11.13 31.61
N ASN A 35 -29.65 11.46 30.82
CA ASN A 35 -29.59 12.42 29.72
C ASN A 35 -28.18 13.03 29.63
N ILE A 36 -27.32 12.36 28.92
CA ILE A 36 -26.32 12.82 27.96
C ILE A 36 -25.67 11.51 27.45
N THR A 37 -26.38 10.75 26.65
CA THR A 37 -25.76 9.82 25.72
C THR A 37 -25.53 10.59 24.42
N SER A 38 -24.44 11.37 24.38
CA SER A 38 -23.77 11.51 23.11
C SER A 38 -23.34 10.10 22.70
N ASN A 39 -24.01 9.53 21.71
CA ASN A 39 -23.57 8.38 20.96
C ASN A 39 -22.25 8.76 20.28
N ALA A 40 -21.17 8.85 21.01
CA ALA A 40 -19.84 8.61 20.51
C ALA A 40 -19.73 7.08 20.41
N GLN A 41 -20.37 6.51 19.39
CA GLN A 41 -19.98 5.23 18.85
C GLN A 41 -18.52 5.47 18.45
N SER A 42 -17.56 4.96 19.22
CA SER A 42 -16.18 4.91 18.78
C SER A 42 -16.19 4.06 17.51
N SER A 43 -16.28 4.71 16.35
CA SER A 43 -16.11 4.03 15.10
C SER A 43 -14.71 3.41 15.19
N GLU A 44 -14.64 2.11 15.02
CA GLU A 44 -13.36 1.41 14.89
C GLU A 44 -12.53 2.14 13.84
N ALA A 45 -11.25 2.38 14.12
CA ALA A 45 -10.40 3.12 13.20
C ALA A 45 -10.31 2.39 11.87
N VAL A 46 -10.37 3.13 10.76
CA VAL A 46 -10.13 2.57 9.43
C VAL A 46 -8.65 2.20 9.31
N VAL A 47 -8.35 0.95 9.01
CA VAL A 47 -6.97 0.47 8.92
C VAL A 47 -6.49 0.51 7.47
N ILE A 48 -5.46 1.32 7.21
CA ILE A 48 -4.95 1.57 5.85
C ILE A 48 -3.49 1.13 5.73
N ALA A 49 -3.22 0.20 4.82
CA ALA A 49 -1.88 -0.25 4.48
C ALA A 49 -1.25 0.63 3.39
N TYR A 50 -0.01 1.08 3.59
CA TYR A 50 0.75 1.82 2.60
C TYR A 50 2.17 1.29 2.41
N GLN A 51 2.76 1.60 1.26
CA GLN A 51 4.16 1.29 0.92
C GLN A 51 4.98 2.58 0.76
N THR A 52 6.26 2.42 0.49
CA THR A 52 7.25 3.52 0.42
C THR A 52 7.31 4.22 -0.95
N GLY A 53 6.39 3.94 -1.87
CA GLY A 53 6.28 4.66 -3.15
C GLY A 53 6.14 6.17 -2.94
N VAL A 54 6.82 6.95 -3.77
CA VAL A 54 6.79 8.42 -3.74
C VAL A 54 5.67 8.93 -4.64
N ASP A 55 4.75 9.68 -4.05
CA ASP A 55 3.63 10.32 -4.74
C ASP A 55 3.15 11.58 -3.99
N PRO A 56 2.41 12.51 -4.63
CA PRO A 56 1.96 13.75 -4.01
C PRO A 56 1.02 13.56 -2.82
N THR A 57 0.27 12.44 -2.78
CA THR A 57 -0.74 12.21 -1.74
C THR A 57 -0.13 11.92 -0.36
N LYS A 58 1.17 11.60 -0.31
CA LYS A 58 1.93 11.44 0.94
C LYS A 58 1.93 12.71 1.80
N VAL A 59 1.79 13.89 1.19
CA VAL A 59 1.64 15.15 1.93
C VAL A 59 0.34 15.16 2.73
N ALA A 60 -0.78 14.76 2.12
CA ALA A 60 -2.06 14.66 2.81
C ALA A 60 -2.03 13.62 3.93
N GLN A 61 -1.37 12.48 3.71
CA GLN A 61 -1.16 11.45 4.73
C GLN A 61 -0.37 12.00 5.93
N ALA A 62 0.73 12.71 5.68
CA ALA A 62 1.57 13.29 6.73
C ALA A 62 0.86 14.39 7.54
N ASP A 63 -0.04 15.13 6.91
CA ASP A 63 -0.78 16.25 7.52
C ASP A 63 -2.08 15.82 8.21
N GLY A 64 -2.43 14.53 8.16
CA GLY A 64 -3.69 14.03 8.71
C GLY A 64 -4.92 14.57 7.98
N GLU A 65 -4.78 14.93 6.68
CA GLU A 65 -5.89 15.49 5.91
C GLU A 65 -7.00 14.45 5.65
N TYR A 66 -6.65 13.18 5.52
CA TYR A 66 -7.61 12.10 5.34
C TYR A 66 -8.52 11.95 6.56
N GLU A 67 -7.95 11.98 7.77
CA GLU A 67 -8.68 11.93 9.04
C GLU A 67 -9.55 13.18 9.21
N LYS A 68 -8.98 14.35 8.95
CA LYS A 68 -9.67 15.63 9.08
C LYS A 68 -10.86 15.74 8.12
N ASN A 69 -10.68 15.33 6.86
CA ASN A 69 -11.71 15.49 5.83
C ASN A 69 -12.82 14.43 5.94
N SER A 70 -12.48 13.21 6.36
CA SER A 70 -13.46 12.14 6.56
C SER A 70 -14.15 12.18 7.93
N GLY A 71 -13.54 12.84 8.92
CA GLY A 71 -14.01 12.81 10.30
C GLY A 71 -13.83 11.45 11.00
N GLN A 72 -13.05 10.54 10.42
CA GLN A 72 -12.79 9.21 10.98
C GLN A 72 -11.33 9.05 11.41
N SER A 73 -11.09 8.24 12.42
CA SER A 73 -9.75 7.85 12.83
C SER A 73 -9.17 6.88 11.81
N ILE A 74 -7.89 7.03 11.47
CA ILE A 74 -7.17 6.13 10.56
C ILE A 74 -5.95 5.56 11.28
N GLU A 75 -5.76 4.25 11.18
CA GLU A 75 -4.53 3.57 11.56
C GLU A 75 -3.72 3.26 10.29
N TRP A 76 -2.62 3.98 10.09
CA TRP A 76 -1.72 3.77 8.97
C TRP A 76 -0.69 2.69 9.27
N LYS A 77 -0.68 1.59 8.49
CA LYS A 77 0.28 0.49 8.60
C LYS A 77 1.22 0.46 7.41
N LYS A 78 2.53 0.58 7.66
CA LYS A 78 3.55 0.48 6.62
C LYS A 78 3.91 -0.98 6.33
N PHE A 79 3.97 -1.32 5.03
CA PHE A 79 4.39 -2.63 4.53
C PHE A 79 5.54 -2.50 3.53
N ASP A 80 6.38 -3.52 3.47
CA ASP A 80 7.53 -3.54 2.56
C ASP A 80 7.14 -3.95 1.13
N THR A 81 6.09 -4.78 0.97
CA THR A 81 5.67 -5.30 -0.34
C THR A 81 4.15 -5.31 -0.50
N GLY A 82 3.68 -5.19 -1.75
CA GLY A 82 2.26 -5.33 -2.07
C GLY A 82 1.70 -6.73 -1.79
N ALA A 83 2.53 -7.77 -1.81
CA ALA A 83 2.14 -9.12 -1.43
C ALA A 83 1.77 -9.21 0.07
N ASP A 84 2.52 -8.52 0.94
CA ASP A 84 2.20 -8.45 2.37
C ASP A 84 0.90 -7.68 2.61
N VAL A 85 0.67 -6.58 1.88
CA VAL A 85 -0.60 -5.84 1.92
C VAL A 85 -1.78 -6.72 1.50
N VAL A 86 -1.63 -7.51 0.42
CA VAL A 86 -2.66 -8.46 -0.02
C VAL A 86 -2.96 -9.49 1.06
N ASN A 87 -1.97 -10.01 1.77
CA ASN A 87 -2.17 -10.94 2.87
C ASN A 87 -2.95 -10.28 4.02
N ALA A 88 -2.63 -9.02 4.37
CA ALA A 88 -3.33 -8.26 5.41
C ALA A 88 -4.78 -7.91 5.01
N LEU A 89 -5.05 -7.63 3.73
CA LEU A 89 -6.43 -7.48 3.21
C LEU A 89 -7.21 -8.81 3.30
N ALA A 90 -6.54 -9.93 2.96
CA ALA A 90 -7.18 -11.25 2.99
C ALA A 90 -7.51 -11.73 4.41
N SER A 91 -6.69 -11.40 5.41
CA SER A 91 -6.96 -11.71 6.82
C SER A 91 -7.97 -10.76 7.46
N GLY A 92 -8.24 -9.60 6.86
CA GLY A 92 -9.09 -8.55 7.44
C GLY A 92 -8.34 -7.62 8.40
N ASP A 93 -7.02 -7.70 8.48
CA ASP A 93 -6.18 -6.84 9.34
C ASP A 93 -6.05 -5.40 8.81
N VAL A 94 -6.41 -5.19 7.53
CA VAL A 94 -6.53 -3.88 6.89
C VAL A 94 -7.78 -3.81 6.02
N ASP A 95 -8.33 -2.61 5.86
CA ASP A 95 -9.53 -2.33 5.07
C ASP A 95 -9.20 -1.84 3.67
N ILE A 96 -8.17 -1.00 3.58
CA ILE A 96 -7.69 -0.35 2.36
C ILE A 96 -6.19 -0.57 2.23
N GLY A 97 -5.69 -0.81 1.01
CA GLY A 97 -4.28 -1.03 0.77
C GLY A 97 -3.76 -0.36 -0.49
N ASN A 98 -2.55 0.20 -0.42
CA ASN A 98 -1.81 0.63 -1.59
C ASN A 98 -0.98 -0.55 -2.11
N ILE A 99 -1.23 -0.96 -3.36
CA ILE A 99 -0.53 -2.08 -4.01
C ILE A 99 -0.28 -1.78 -5.49
N GLY A 100 0.68 -2.49 -6.06
CA GLY A 100 0.89 -2.45 -7.51
C GLY A 100 -0.05 -3.37 -8.30
N THR A 101 -0.10 -3.22 -9.62
CA THR A 101 -0.93 -4.04 -10.52
C THR A 101 -0.63 -5.53 -10.48
N SER A 102 0.62 -5.94 -10.21
CA SER A 102 0.96 -7.37 -10.13
C SER A 102 0.37 -8.06 -8.90
N PRO A 103 0.55 -7.58 -7.65
CA PRO A 103 -0.11 -8.17 -6.50
C PRO A 103 -1.64 -8.08 -6.60
N LEU A 104 -2.19 -7.01 -7.19
CA LEU A 104 -3.62 -6.91 -7.50
C LEU A 104 -4.09 -8.04 -8.41
N ALA A 105 -3.43 -8.24 -9.54
CA ALA A 105 -3.79 -9.29 -10.50
C ALA A 105 -3.70 -10.70 -9.89
N ALA A 106 -2.68 -10.93 -9.06
CA ALA A 106 -2.54 -12.19 -8.33
C ALA A 106 -3.68 -12.41 -7.33
N ALA A 107 -4.05 -11.39 -6.55
CA ALA A 107 -5.15 -11.43 -5.59
C ALA A 107 -6.51 -11.62 -6.26
N ALA A 108 -6.79 -10.84 -7.31
CA ALA A 108 -8.03 -10.93 -8.08
C ALA A 108 -8.20 -12.30 -8.77
N SER A 109 -7.11 -12.89 -9.27
CA SER A 109 -7.12 -14.23 -9.85
C SER A 109 -7.43 -15.35 -8.84
N ARG A 110 -7.15 -15.11 -7.55
CA ARG A 110 -7.50 -15.99 -6.42
C ARG A 110 -8.88 -15.69 -5.83
N ASN A 111 -9.68 -14.85 -6.49
CA ASN A 111 -11.01 -14.41 -6.04
C ASN A 111 -11.01 -13.67 -4.69
N LEU A 112 -9.92 -12.99 -4.32
CA LEU A 112 -9.95 -12.12 -3.16
C LEU A 112 -10.98 -10.99 -3.40
N PRO A 113 -11.93 -10.75 -2.47
CA PRO A 113 -13.00 -9.79 -2.66
C PRO A 113 -12.52 -8.34 -2.42
N ILE A 114 -11.64 -7.87 -3.30
CA ILE A 114 -11.10 -6.51 -3.35
C ILE A 114 -11.39 -5.86 -4.70
N GLU A 115 -11.42 -4.53 -4.70
CA GLU A 115 -11.56 -3.73 -5.91
C GLU A 115 -10.65 -2.49 -5.84
N VAL A 116 -10.12 -2.09 -6.99
CA VAL A 116 -9.42 -0.81 -7.16
C VAL A 116 -10.45 0.30 -7.22
N PHE A 117 -10.22 1.35 -6.44
CA PHE A 117 -11.07 2.53 -6.43
C PHE A 117 -10.31 3.84 -6.72
N PHE A 118 -8.97 3.79 -6.77
CA PHE A 118 -8.14 4.96 -7.08
C PHE A 118 -6.79 4.54 -7.65
N ILE A 119 -6.33 5.21 -8.70
CA ILE A 119 -5.01 5.02 -9.31
C ILE A 119 -4.07 6.07 -8.71
N THR A 120 -3.09 5.62 -7.90
CA THR A 120 -2.10 6.53 -7.29
C THR A 120 -1.18 7.11 -8.33
N ALA A 121 -0.61 6.24 -9.18
CA ALA A 121 0.30 6.64 -10.25
C ALA A 121 0.40 5.56 -11.34
N LYS A 122 0.64 5.96 -12.58
CA LYS A 122 1.28 5.11 -13.58
C LYS A 122 2.78 5.21 -13.36
N LEU A 123 3.42 4.06 -13.11
CA LEU A 123 4.83 4.00 -12.73
C LEU A 123 5.74 4.30 -13.92
N GLY A 124 6.80 5.02 -13.64
CA GLY A 124 7.84 5.37 -14.58
C GLY A 124 9.23 5.19 -13.99
N SER A 125 10.08 6.21 -14.02
CA SER A 125 11.47 6.11 -13.57
C SER A 125 11.64 6.03 -12.04
N SER A 126 10.55 6.12 -11.27
CA SER A 126 10.54 5.86 -9.82
C SER A 126 10.75 4.37 -9.47
N GLU A 127 10.74 3.49 -10.47
CA GLU A 127 10.99 2.07 -10.36
C GLU A 127 11.93 1.65 -11.52
N ALA A 128 13.11 1.10 -11.21
CA ALA A 128 14.15 0.87 -12.22
C ALA A 128 15.01 -0.36 -11.97
N LEU A 129 15.60 -0.89 -13.06
CA LEU A 129 16.66 -1.91 -13.04
C LEU A 129 18.01 -1.21 -12.91
N VAL A 130 18.66 -1.39 -11.78
CA VAL A 130 20.00 -0.89 -11.50
C VAL A 130 21.00 -2.03 -11.56
N VAL A 131 22.10 -1.84 -12.26
CA VAL A 131 23.24 -2.79 -12.35
C VAL A 131 24.42 -2.25 -11.57
N SER A 132 25.08 -3.11 -10.80
CA SER A 132 26.27 -2.73 -10.02
C SER A 132 27.44 -2.39 -10.96
N GLN A 133 28.16 -1.31 -10.67
CA GLN A 133 29.39 -0.98 -11.42
C GLN A 133 30.42 -2.12 -11.39
N LYS A 134 30.43 -2.93 -10.32
CA LYS A 134 31.37 -4.06 -10.17
C LYS A 134 30.92 -5.31 -10.94
N SER A 135 29.68 -5.37 -11.41
CA SER A 135 29.13 -6.55 -12.10
C SER A 135 29.66 -6.77 -13.50
N GLY A 136 30.25 -5.71 -14.12
CA GLY A 136 30.69 -5.72 -15.51
C GLY A 136 29.56 -5.67 -16.53
N ILE A 137 28.32 -5.40 -16.10
CA ILE A 137 27.14 -5.29 -16.98
C ILE A 137 27.17 -3.91 -17.67
N ALA A 138 27.38 -3.91 -18.98
CA ALA A 138 27.35 -2.71 -19.84
C ALA A 138 26.10 -2.65 -20.73
N SER A 139 25.53 -3.81 -21.07
CA SER A 139 24.37 -3.97 -21.95
C SER A 139 23.39 -5.01 -21.37
N PRO A 140 22.14 -5.07 -21.87
CA PRO A 140 21.18 -6.08 -21.43
C PRO A 140 21.67 -7.52 -21.58
N GLN A 141 22.46 -7.83 -22.61
CA GLN A 141 22.97 -9.18 -22.86
C GLN A 141 23.97 -9.67 -21.80
N ASP A 142 24.62 -8.75 -21.08
CA ASP A 142 25.54 -9.05 -19.99
C ASP A 142 24.83 -9.49 -18.70
N LEU A 143 23.49 -9.40 -18.65
CA LEU A 143 22.67 -9.94 -17.54
C LEU A 143 22.72 -11.46 -17.46
N LYS A 144 23.07 -12.16 -18.55
CA LYS A 144 23.15 -13.62 -18.55
C LYS A 144 24.14 -14.14 -17.53
N GLY A 145 23.69 -15.10 -16.71
CA GLY A 145 24.46 -15.67 -15.61
C GLY A 145 24.55 -14.80 -14.35
N LYS A 146 23.99 -13.57 -14.37
CA LYS A 146 24.02 -12.63 -13.24
C LYS A 146 22.91 -12.87 -12.23
N THR A 147 23.14 -12.46 -10.99
CA THR A 147 22.18 -12.51 -9.90
C THR A 147 21.42 -11.19 -9.83
N ILE A 148 20.10 -11.24 -10.06
CA ILE A 148 19.20 -10.09 -10.05
C ILE A 148 18.21 -10.25 -8.89
N ALA A 149 18.24 -9.34 -7.93
CA ALA A 149 17.27 -9.33 -6.82
C ALA A 149 16.04 -8.50 -7.18
N VAL A 150 14.86 -8.99 -6.85
CA VAL A 150 13.60 -8.29 -7.05
C VAL A 150 12.53 -8.83 -6.08
N PRO A 151 11.64 -8.01 -5.53
CA PRO A 151 10.51 -8.53 -4.74
C PRO A 151 9.52 -9.26 -5.66
N PHE A 152 9.31 -10.57 -5.41
CA PHE A 152 8.45 -11.37 -6.28
C PHE A 152 6.98 -10.92 -6.24
N VAL A 153 6.29 -11.08 -7.36
CA VAL A 153 4.89 -10.67 -7.56
C VAL A 153 4.68 -9.15 -7.35
N SER A 154 5.74 -8.34 -7.51
CA SER A 154 5.66 -6.88 -7.53
C SER A 154 5.57 -6.34 -8.97
N THR A 155 5.30 -5.04 -9.11
CA THR A 155 5.42 -4.31 -10.38
C THR A 155 6.84 -4.37 -10.93
N ALA A 156 7.86 -4.23 -10.05
CA ALA A 156 9.27 -4.39 -10.39
C ALA A 156 9.60 -5.77 -10.96
N HIS A 157 9.02 -6.84 -10.40
CA HIS A 157 9.19 -8.20 -10.94
C HIS A 157 8.55 -8.34 -12.32
N TYR A 158 7.34 -7.81 -12.51
CA TYR A 158 6.69 -7.78 -13.81
C TYR A 158 7.49 -7.00 -14.84
N SER A 159 8.01 -5.83 -14.46
CA SER A 159 8.84 -4.98 -15.31
C SER A 159 10.18 -5.65 -15.67
N LEU A 160 10.85 -6.30 -14.71
CA LEU A 160 12.07 -7.07 -14.97
C LEU A 160 11.83 -8.17 -15.99
N LEU A 161 10.82 -9.02 -15.78
CA LEU A 161 10.54 -10.13 -16.70
C LEU A 161 10.10 -9.66 -18.08
N SER A 162 9.36 -8.53 -18.14
CA SER A 162 8.99 -7.88 -19.41
C SER A 162 10.20 -7.33 -20.14
N ALA A 163 11.16 -6.73 -19.42
CA ALA A 163 12.42 -6.27 -19.99
C ALA A 163 13.29 -7.42 -20.51
N LEU A 164 13.44 -8.50 -19.74
CA LEU A 164 14.15 -9.70 -20.20
C LEU A 164 13.52 -10.27 -21.46
N LYS A 165 12.20 -10.38 -21.51
CA LYS A 165 11.46 -10.81 -22.72
C LYS A 165 11.69 -9.90 -23.92
N HIS A 166 11.66 -8.58 -23.71
CA HIS A 166 11.93 -7.60 -24.77
C HIS A 166 13.34 -7.74 -25.34
N TRP A 167 14.33 -8.05 -24.50
CA TRP A 167 15.74 -8.27 -24.91
C TRP A 167 16.02 -9.69 -25.41
N ASN A 168 15.00 -10.56 -25.50
CA ASN A 168 15.14 -11.97 -25.86
C ASN A 168 16.12 -12.73 -24.92
N ILE A 169 16.06 -12.42 -23.62
CA ILE A 169 16.78 -13.14 -22.56
C ILE A 169 15.75 -14.01 -21.82
N SER A 170 16.02 -15.32 -21.80
CA SER A 170 15.18 -16.25 -21.04
C SER A 170 15.42 -16.11 -19.54
N GLU A 171 14.36 -16.26 -18.70
CA GLU A 171 14.48 -16.16 -17.25
C GLU A 171 15.51 -17.18 -16.66
N ASN A 172 15.65 -18.34 -17.26
CA ASN A 172 16.65 -19.34 -16.87
C ASN A 172 18.09 -19.03 -17.30
N GLU A 173 18.32 -17.98 -18.09
CA GLU A 173 19.66 -17.48 -18.39
C GLU A 173 20.16 -16.49 -17.33
N VAL A 174 19.30 -16.07 -16.39
CA VAL A 174 19.62 -15.17 -15.27
C VAL A 174 19.27 -15.83 -13.95
N LYS A 175 19.88 -15.42 -12.86
CA LYS A 175 19.53 -15.88 -11.52
C LYS A 175 18.66 -14.84 -10.83
N VAL A 176 17.32 -14.92 -11.00
CA VAL A 176 16.39 -14.04 -10.31
C VAL A 176 16.12 -14.56 -8.91
N ILE A 177 16.33 -13.71 -7.89
CA ILE A 177 16.11 -14.05 -6.48
C ILE A 177 15.10 -13.12 -5.84
N ASN A 178 14.29 -13.70 -4.93
CA ASN A 178 13.28 -12.94 -4.17
C ASN A 178 13.90 -12.33 -2.93
N LEU A 179 13.98 -11.00 -2.87
CA LEU A 179 14.36 -10.26 -1.68
C LEU A 179 13.38 -9.08 -1.49
N ARG A 180 13.10 -8.72 -0.25
CA ARG A 180 12.36 -7.49 0.09
C ARG A 180 13.25 -6.25 -0.09
N PRO A 181 12.69 -5.04 -0.29
CA PRO A 181 13.50 -3.84 -0.51
C PRO A 181 14.57 -3.57 0.56
N PRO A 182 14.33 -3.75 1.88
CA PRO A 182 15.38 -3.63 2.88
C PRO A 182 16.51 -4.69 2.72
N GLU A 183 16.14 -5.92 2.37
CA GLU A 183 17.09 -7.02 2.13
C GLU A 183 17.92 -6.77 0.86
N ILE A 184 17.28 -6.22 -0.19
CA ILE A 184 17.96 -5.77 -1.42
C ILE A 184 19.02 -4.72 -1.08
N SER A 185 18.66 -3.69 -0.29
CA SER A 185 19.63 -2.67 0.14
C SER A 185 20.84 -3.29 0.84
N ALA A 186 20.60 -4.22 1.76
CA ALA A 186 21.68 -4.91 2.48
C ALA A 186 22.54 -5.81 1.57
N ALA A 187 21.91 -6.56 0.66
CA ALA A 187 22.61 -7.44 -0.29
C ALA A 187 23.45 -6.62 -1.30
N TRP A 188 22.92 -5.46 -1.73
CA TRP A 188 23.61 -4.52 -2.61
C TRP A 188 24.88 -3.95 -1.96
N GLU A 189 24.76 -3.48 -0.72
CA GLU A 189 25.91 -2.94 0.05
C GLU A 189 27.02 -3.97 0.23
N ARG A 190 26.70 -5.25 0.44
CA ARG A 190 27.68 -6.33 0.55
C ARG A 190 28.23 -6.78 -0.81
N GLY A 191 27.56 -6.45 -1.92
CA GLY A 191 27.94 -6.93 -3.25
C GLY A 191 27.49 -8.36 -3.55
N ASP A 192 26.46 -8.86 -2.88
CA ASP A 192 25.92 -10.23 -3.05
C ASP A 192 25.06 -10.37 -4.30
N ILE A 193 24.66 -9.26 -4.93
CA ILE A 193 23.83 -9.21 -6.13
C ILE A 193 24.46 -8.31 -7.20
N ASP A 194 24.29 -8.68 -8.47
CA ASP A 194 24.83 -7.95 -9.62
C ASP A 194 23.89 -6.83 -10.08
N ALA A 195 22.58 -7.02 -9.91
CA ALA A 195 21.54 -6.10 -10.32
C ALA A 195 20.30 -6.20 -9.41
N THR A 196 19.47 -5.16 -9.46
CA THR A 196 18.18 -5.15 -8.78
C THR A 196 17.17 -4.33 -9.57
N TYR A 197 15.90 -4.78 -9.60
CA TYR A 197 14.77 -3.97 -10.05
C TYR A 197 13.95 -3.62 -8.83
N VAL A 198 13.86 -2.33 -8.47
CA VAL A 198 13.31 -1.92 -7.17
C VAL A 198 12.86 -0.45 -7.20
N TRP A 199 12.15 -0.05 -6.17
CA TRP A 199 11.68 1.31 -5.85
C TRP A 199 12.35 1.84 -4.57
N GLU A 200 11.98 3.04 -4.16
CA GLU A 200 12.53 3.72 -2.98
C GLU A 200 12.26 2.99 -1.64
N PRO A 201 13.18 3.12 -0.67
CA PRO A 201 14.47 3.84 -0.71
C PRO A 201 15.63 2.98 -1.26
N ALA A 202 15.36 1.74 -1.67
CA ALA A 202 16.40 0.83 -2.17
C ALA A 202 16.92 1.27 -3.56
N LEU A 203 16.07 1.92 -4.37
CA LEU A 203 16.45 2.45 -5.68
C LEU A 203 17.56 3.51 -5.58
N SER A 204 17.39 4.54 -4.76
CA SER A 204 18.42 5.58 -4.56
C SER A 204 19.70 5.02 -4.00
N LYS A 205 19.65 4.06 -3.06
CA LYS A 205 20.82 3.39 -2.54
C LYS A 205 21.59 2.61 -3.62
N ALA A 206 20.88 1.86 -4.45
CA ALA A 206 21.49 1.12 -5.54
C ALA A 206 22.07 2.07 -6.61
N SER A 207 21.32 3.10 -6.96
CA SER A 207 21.71 4.09 -8.00
C SER A 207 22.94 4.91 -7.61
N ALA A 208 23.18 5.13 -6.30
CA ALA A 208 24.38 5.83 -5.82
C ALA A 208 25.69 5.15 -6.22
N THR A 209 25.69 3.83 -6.42
CA THR A 209 26.90 3.04 -6.78
C THR A 209 26.68 2.13 -7.99
N GLY A 210 25.54 2.28 -8.67
CA GLY A 210 25.15 1.51 -9.84
C GLY A 210 24.85 2.40 -11.04
N LYS A 211 24.34 1.75 -12.10
CA LYS A 211 23.85 2.39 -13.31
C LYS A 211 22.45 1.87 -13.61
N ILE A 212 21.52 2.76 -13.91
CA ILE A 212 20.20 2.38 -14.41
C ILE A 212 20.36 1.81 -15.82
N LEU A 213 19.87 0.59 -16.03
CA LEU A 213 19.88 -0.09 -17.32
C LEU A 213 18.56 0.13 -18.06
N THR A 214 17.43 0.13 -17.34
CA THR A 214 16.08 0.49 -17.81
C THR A 214 15.21 0.86 -16.61
N ASP A 215 14.02 1.41 -16.89
CA ASP A 215 13.02 1.77 -15.89
C ASP A 215 11.60 1.37 -16.32
N SER A 216 10.62 1.53 -15.44
CA SER A 216 9.23 1.16 -15.72
C SER A 216 8.59 2.08 -16.77
N LYS A 217 9.10 3.29 -17.02
CA LYS A 217 8.67 4.14 -18.13
C LYS A 217 9.00 3.48 -19.47
N GLN A 218 10.26 3.08 -19.65
CA GLN A 218 10.69 2.41 -20.87
C GLN A 218 9.99 1.07 -21.08
N VAL A 219 9.80 0.30 -19.99
CA VAL A 219 9.04 -0.97 -20.05
C VAL A 219 7.57 -0.74 -20.42
N SER A 220 6.96 0.35 -19.94
CA SER A 220 5.61 0.76 -20.34
C SER A 220 5.52 1.09 -21.85
N GLU A 221 6.55 1.74 -22.40
CA GLU A 221 6.65 2.04 -23.85
C GLU A 221 6.77 0.75 -24.69
N TRP A 222 7.30 -0.33 -24.14
CA TRP A 222 7.32 -1.66 -24.74
C TRP A 222 6.00 -2.44 -24.61
N GLY A 223 4.97 -1.80 -24.03
CA GLY A 223 3.62 -2.38 -23.90
C GLY A 223 3.34 -3.09 -22.59
N ALA A 224 4.17 -2.91 -21.56
CA ALA A 224 4.00 -3.50 -20.23
C ALA A 224 3.88 -2.44 -19.12
N PRO A 225 2.84 -1.57 -19.13
CA PRO A 225 2.65 -0.55 -18.12
C PRO A 225 2.33 -1.15 -16.76
N THR A 226 2.84 -0.49 -15.70
CA THR A 226 2.53 -0.80 -14.30
C THR A 226 1.95 0.41 -13.59
N PHE A 227 1.14 0.13 -12.57
CA PHE A 227 0.47 1.18 -11.79
C PHE A 227 0.53 0.84 -10.30
N ASP A 228 0.59 1.87 -9.47
CA ASP A 228 0.22 1.80 -8.07
C ASP A 228 -1.22 2.25 -7.90
N VAL A 229 -1.97 1.52 -7.07
CA VAL A 229 -3.40 1.71 -6.88
C VAL A 229 -3.78 1.59 -5.40
N TRP A 230 -4.87 2.22 -5.04
CA TRP A 230 -5.57 1.96 -3.80
C TRP A 230 -6.68 0.95 -4.05
N VAL A 231 -6.64 -0.13 -3.30
CA VAL A 231 -7.66 -1.18 -3.28
C VAL A 231 -8.39 -1.17 -1.95
N VAL A 232 -9.65 -1.60 -1.98
CA VAL A 232 -10.50 -1.71 -0.80
C VAL A 232 -11.13 -3.10 -0.75
N ARG A 233 -11.36 -3.63 0.44
CA ARG A 233 -12.20 -4.81 0.64
C ARG A 233 -13.65 -4.46 0.29
N LYS A 234 -14.31 -5.31 -0.50
CA LYS A 234 -15.69 -5.06 -0.97
C LYS A 234 -16.71 -4.95 0.17
N ASP A 235 -16.52 -5.71 1.25
CA ASP A 235 -17.39 -5.64 2.43
C ASP A 235 -17.25 -4.33 3.23
N PHE A 236 -16.03 -3.75 3.25
CA PHE A 236 -15.78 -2.43 3.81
C PHE A 236 -16.36 -1.33 2.90
N ALA A 237 -16.12 -1.41 1.59
CA ALA A 237 -16.62 -0.45 0.61
C ALA A 237 -18.13 -0.30 0.64
N ALA A 238 -18.85 -1.42 0.76
CA ALA A 238 -20.32 -1.43 0.85
C ALA A 238 -20.89 -0.64 2.04
N LYS A 239 -20.11 -0.45 3.11
CA LYS A 239 -20.54 0.23 4.34
C LYS A 239 -19.94 1.63 4.50
N ASN A 240 -18.89 1.95 3.76
CA ASN A 240 -18.06 3.15 3.99
C ASN A 240 -17.89 4.01 2.72
N SER A 241 -18.93 4.10 1.88
CA SER A 241 -18.89 4.85 0.62
C SER A 241 -18.46 6.32 0.79
N GLU A 242 -18.99 7.00 1.81
CA GLU A 242 -18.65 8.41 2.07
C GLU A 242 -17.20 8.60 2.51
N PHE A 243 -16.66 7.65 3.28
CA PHE A 243 -15.23 7.65 3.59
C PHE A 243 -14.37 7.54 2.32
N LEU A 244 -14.70 6.59 1.43
CA LEU A 244 -13.96 6.39 0.18
C LEU A 244 -14.03 7.59 -0.76
N LYS A 245 -15.18 8.28 -0.83
CA LYS A 245 -15.32 9.54 -1.57
C LYS A 245 -14.44 10.64 -0.97
N SER A 246 -14.47 10.82 0.35
CA SER A 246 -13.60 11.76 1.05
C SER A 246 -12.13 11.46 0.82
N PHE A 247 -11.74 10.18 0.86
CA PHE A 247 -10.40 9.72 0.58
C PHE A 247 -9.94 10.08 -0.83
N THR A 248 -10.76 9.81 -1.84
CA THR A 248 -10.41 10.12 -3.23
C THR A 248 -10.36 11.62 -3.50
N GLN A 249 -11.26 12.42 -2.92
CA GLN A 249 -11.23 13.88 -3.02
C GLN A 249 -9.96 14.48 -2.40
N THR A 250 -9.57 13.98 -1.20
CA THR A 250 -8.33 14.39 -0.54
C THR A 250 -7.11 14.05 -1.40
N SER A 251 -7.10 12.85 -2.00
CA SER A 251 -6.02 12.42 -2.90
C SER A 251 -5.95 13.28 -4.15
N PHE A 252 -7.09 13.57 -4.80
CA PHE A 252 -7.13 14.46 -5.98
C PHE A 252 -6.63 15.86 -5.67
N ALA A 253 -6.96 16.43 -4.51
CA ALA A 253 -6.50 17.76 -4.15
C ALA A 253 -4.96 17.88 -4.21
N LYS A 254 -4.22 16.83 -3.82
CA LYS A 254 -2.75 16.82 -3.90
C LYS A 254 -2.22 16.51 -5.30
N ILE A 255 -2.87 15.60 -6.01
CA ILE A 255 -2.52 15.30 -7.41
C ILE A 255 -2.75 16.52 -8.29
N ASP A 256 -3.87 17.21 -8.16
CA ASP A 256 -4.18 18.41 -8.95
C ASP A 256 -3.23 19.55 -8.60
N GLN A 257 -2.89 19.73 -7.31
CA GLN A 257 -1.88 20.70 -6.89
C GLN A 257 -0.52 20.44 -7.56
N TYR A 258 -0.08 19.16 -7.58
CA TYR A 258 1.14 18.77 -8.26
C TYR A 258 1.05 18.99 -9.77
N ASN A 259 0.00 18.52 -10.42
CA ASN A 259 -0.17 18.60 -11.87
C ASN A 259 -0.28 20.05 -12.38
N GLN A 260 -0.86 20.98 -11.58
CA GLN A 260 -0.97 22.38 -11.93
C GLN A 260 0.37 23.12 -11.86
N ASP A 261 1.18 22.85 -10.87
CA ASP A 261 2.50 23.47 -10.70
C ASP A 261 3.52 22.50 -10.06
N PRO A 262 4.05 21.54 -10.85
CA PRO A 262 5.04 20.58 -10.36
C PRO A 262 6.25 21.27 -9.73
N LYS A 263 6.73 22.37 -10.33
CA LYS A 263 7.92 23.07 -9.88
C LYS A 263 7.76 23.65 -8.46
N THR A 264 6.66 24.30 -8.18
CA THR A 264 6.37 24.81 -6.83
C THR A 264 6.24 23.67 -5.82
N PHE A 265 5.59 22.56 -6.20
CA PHE A 265 5.46 21.39 -5.33
C PHE A 265 6.84 20.76 -5.03
N GLU A 266 7.66 20.54 -6.07
CA GLU A 266 8.99 19.90 -6.00
C GLU A 266 10.07 20.77 -5.32
N THR A 267 9.81 22.07 -5.10
CA THR A 267 10.72 22.97 -4.36
C THR A 267 10.20 23.31 -2.96
N ASN A 268 9.04 22.80 -2.57
CA ASN A 268 8.49 23.01 -1.24
C ASN A 268 9.18 22.06 -0.22
N ALA A 269 10.10 22.61 0.56
CA ALA A 269 10.90 21.85 1.53
C ALA A 269 10.04 21.11 2.57
N ASP A 270 8.89 21.65 2.98
CA ASP A 270 7.97 21.00 3.91
C ASP A 270 7.35 19.76 3.28
N TYR A 271 6.87 19.85 2.04
CA TYR A 271 6.33 18.70 1.30
C TYR A 271 7.36 17.60 1.09
N LEU A 272 8.57 17.99 0.65
CA LEU A 272 9.66 17.03 0.45
C LEU A 272 10.03 16.30 1.74
N ASN A 273 10.10 17.00 2.87
CA ASN A 273 10.40 16.39 4.18
C ASN A 273 9.29 15.45 4.66
N LYS A 274 8.03 15.79 4.43
CA LYS A 274 6.87 14.93 4.75
C LYS A 274 6.91 13.63 3.96
N ILE A 275 7.12 13.73 2.64
CA ILE A 275 7.25 12.56 1.76
C ILE A 275 8.47 11.72 2.20
N ALA A 276 9.63 12.34 2.43
CA ALA A 276 10.85 11.68 2.89
C ALA A 276 10.63 10.87 4.17
N THR A 277 9.92 11.45 5.14
CA THR A 277 9.63 10.79 6.43
C THR A 277 8.79 9.53 6.25
N LEU A 278 7.77 9.56 5.40
CA LEU A 278 6.89 8.40 5.17
C LEU A 278 7.52 7.31 4.32
N THR A 279 8.37 7.70 3.36
CA THR A 279 8.95 6.78 2.38
C THR A 279 10.34 6.27 2.76
N GLY A 280 11.07 7.01 3.59
CA GLY A 280 12.47 6.75 3.92
C GLY A 280 13.44 7.19 2.81
N SER A 281 12.95 7.93 1.79
CA SER A 281 13.75 8.49 0.71
C SER A 281 14.50 9.75 1.17
N SER A 282 15.56 10.12 0.46
CA SER A 282 16.17 11.44 0.64
C SER A 282 15.25 12.54 0.09
N SER A 283 15.06 13.62 0.83
CA SER A 283 14.29 14.78 0.33
C SER A 283 14.87 15.37 -0.96
N GLN A 284 16.15 15.16 -1.24
CA GLN A 284 16.82 15.59 -2.47
C GLN A 284 16.42 14.78 -3.70
N ASP A 285 16.06 13.50 -3.52
CA ASP A 285 15.69 12.60 -4.61
C ASP A 285 14.19 12.71 -4.97
N ILE A 286 13.35 13.18 -4.04
CA ILE A 286 11.89 13.22 -4.19
C ILE A 286 11.43 13.99 -5.44
N PRO A 287 11.97 15.15 -5.83
CA PRO A 287 11.55 15.83 -7.06
C PRO A 287 11.70 14.96 -8.31
N LEU A 288 12.81 14.24 -8.44
CA LEU A 288 13.04 13.31 -9.56
C LEU A 288 12.07 12.12 -9.53
N LEU A 289 11.77 11.60 -8.35
CA LEU A 289 10.86 10.47 -8.16
C LEU A 289 9.39 10.88 -8.45
N LEU A 290 8.97 12.07 -8.03
CA LEU A 290 7.66 12.61 -8.36
C LEU A 290 7.51 12.79 -9.88
N SER A 291 8.45 13.48 -10.52
CA SER A 291 8.43 13.69 -11.98
C SER A 291 8.62 12.40 -12.79
N GLY A 292 9.10 11.34 -12.14
CA GLY A 292 9.27 10.02 -12.73
C GLY A 292 7.98 9.23 -12.94
N ASN A 293 6.84 9.71 -12.43
CA ASN A 293 5.54 9.06 -12.53
C ASN A 293 4.51 9.91 -13.26
N VAL A 294 3.39 9.32 -13.66
CA VAL A 294 2.25 10.02 -14.24
C VAL A 294 1.05 9.92 -13.30
N TYR A 295 0.50 11.06 -12.92
CA TYR A 295 -0.65 11.19 -12.03
C TYR A 295 -1.89 11.60 -12.81
N LEU A 296 -2.87 10.69 -12.87
CA LEU A 296 -4.10 10.89 -13.62
C LEU A 296 -5.04 11.84 -12.87
N ASN A 297 -5.63 12.80 -13.58
CA ASN A 297 -6.71 13.61 -13.02
C ASN A 297 -8.01 12.79 -12.88
N GLN A 298 -9.04 13.36 -12.25
CA GLN A 298 -10.30 12.66 -11.96
C GLN A 298 -10.95 12.07 -13.21
N GLN A 299 -11.07 12.84 -14.31
CA GLN A 299 -11.68 12.37 -15.54
C GLN A 299 -10.91 11.21 -16.16
N GLN A 300 -9.58 11.32 -16.21
CA GLN A 300 -8.71 10.25 -16.72
C GLN A 300 -8.81 8.98 -15.87
N GLN A 301 -8.92 9.11 -14.54
CA GLN A 301 -9.09 7.95 -13.66
C GLN A 301 -10.44 7.26 -13.87
N ILE A 302 -11.54 8.03 -14.02
CA ILE A 302 -12.86 7.48 -14.32
C ILE A 302 -12.81 6.66 -15.64
N GLU A 303 -12.27 7.26 -16.69
CA GLU A 303 -12.12 6.58 -17.99
C GLU A 303 -11.26 5.33 -17.90
N SER A 304 -10.12 5.42 -17.19
CA SER A 304 -9.23 4.28 -17.01
C SER A 304 -9.88 3.14 -16.22
N LEU A 305 -10.47 3.42 -15.07
CA LEU A 305 -11.08 2.39 -14.20
C LEU A 305 -12.27 1.72 -14.86
N ASP A 306 -13.10 2.47 -15.61
CA ASP A 306 -14.31 1.94 -16.23
C ASP A 306 -14.03 1.17 -17.53
N GLN A 307 -12.94 1.49 -18.27
CA GLN A 307 -12.71 0.96 -19.62
C GLN A 307 -11.41 0.18 -19.78
N GLU A 308 -10.27 0.73 -19.30
CA GLU A 308 -8.94 0.19 -19.62
C GLU A 308 -8.41 -0.72 -18.51
N PHE A 309 -8.62 -0.36 -17.25
CA PHE A 309 -7.97 -0.98 -16.12
C PHE A 309 -8.31 -2.47 -15.93
N PRO A 310 -9.54 -2.95 -16.20
CA PRO A 310 -9.83 -4.38 -16.22
C PRO A 310 -8.92 -5.17 -17.19
N ASN A 311 -8.56 -4.57 -18.33
CA ASN A 311 -7.64 -5.19 -19.30
C ASN A 311 -6.18 -5.15 -18.81
N VAL A 312 -5.78 -4.10 -18.07
CA VAL A 312 -4.46 -4.05 -17.41
C VAL A 312 -4.34 -5.20 -16.42
N ILE A 313 -5.36 -5.45 -15.59
CA ILE A 313 -5.37 -6.58 -14.65
C ILE A 313 -5.32 -7.92 -15.43
N LEU A 314 -6.12 -8.09 -16.46
CA LEU A 314 -6.17 -9.30 -17.29
C LEU A 314 -4.80 -9.61 -17.93
N ASN A 315 -4.18 -8.60 -18.55
CA ASN A 315 -2.87 -8.74 -19.18
C ASN A 315 -1.79 -9.10 -18.17
N THR A 316 -1.80 -8.45 -17.00
CA THR A 316 -0.87 -8.75 -15.90
C THR A 316 -1.11 -10.16 -15.36
N ALA A 317 -2.36 -10.58 -15.14
CA ALA A 317 -2.70 -11.94 -14.69
C ALA A 317 -2.27 -13.01 -15.71
N THR A 318 -2.50 -12.75 -17.01
CA THR A 318 -2.09 -13.64 -18.10
C THR A 318 -0.57 -13.81 -18.11
N PHE A 319 0.16 -12.72 -17.96
CA PHE A 319 1.61 -12.77 -17.86
C PHE A 319 2.06 -13.54 -16.61
N LEU A 320 1.52 -13.23 -15.42
CA LEU A 320 1.84 -13.95 -14.18
C LEU A 320 1.54 -15.44 -14.28
N LYS A 321 0.47 -15.85 -14.98
CA LYS A 321 0.20 -17.26 -15.23
C LYS A 321 1.26 -17.89 -16.12
N SER A 322 1.70 -17.22 -17.18
CA SER A 322 2.79 -17.73 -18.04
C SER A 322 4.10 -17.93 -17.27
N GLN A 323 4.29 -17.19 -16.18
CA GLN A 323 5.43 -17.26 -15.27
C GLN A 323 5.21 -18.21 -14.07
N GLY A 324 4.09 -18.95 -14.05
CA GLY A 324 3.76 -19.86 -12.94
C GLY A 324 3.55 -19.16 -11.58
N LYS A 325 3.21 -17.85 -11.59
CA LYS A 325 2.99 -17.06 -10.35
C LYS A 325 1.52 -17.03 -9.93
N VAL A 326 0.60 -17.37 -10.84
CA VAL A 326 -0.82 -17.60 -10.57
C VAL A 326 -1.30 -18.86 -11.31
N ASP A 327 -2.24 -19.60 -10.72
CA ASP A 327 -2.72 -20.85 -11.26
C ASP A 327 -3.79 -20.67 -12.34
N GLN A 328 -4.57 -19.58 -12.26
CA GLN A 328 -5.68 -19.30 -13.15
C GLN A 328 -5.80 -17.82 -13.51
N VAL A 329 -6.44 -17.56 -14.64
CA VAL A 329 -6.81 -16.23 -15.12
C VAL A 329 -8.32 -16.22 -15.35
N LYS A 330 -9.03 -15.20 -14.88
CA LYS A 330 -10.46 -15.03 -15.13
C LYS A 330 -10.71 -14.59 -16.56
N ALA A 331 -11.95 -14.76 -17.02
CA ALA A 331 -12.38 -14.29 -18.36
C ALA A 331 -12.31 -12.76 -18.46
N ASP A 332 -12.61 -12.05 -17.36
CA ASP A 332 -12.43 -10.60 -17.20
C ASP A 332 -12.21 -10.21 -15.73
N TYR A 333 -11.87 -8.95 -15.49
CA TYR A 333 -11.61 -8.38 -14.17
C TYR A 333 -12.42 -7.10 -13.90
N LYS A 334 -13.56 -6.92 -14.58
CA LYS A 334 -14.42 -5.73 -14.43
C LYS A 334 -14.90 -5.54 -13.00
N GLU A 335 -15.16 -6.63 -12.27
CA GLU A 335 -15.57 -6.59 -10.88
C GLU A 335 -14.47 -6.14 -9.91
N ASN A 336 -13.22 -6.04 -10.38
CA ASN A 336 -12.06 -5.68 -9.56
C ASN A 336 -11.60 -4.23 -9.76
N ALA A 337 -12.38 -3.40 -10.48
CA ALA A 337 -12.15 -1.97 -10.64
C ALA A 337 -13.46 -1.20 -10.60
N THR A 338 -13.49 -0.04 -9.98
CA THR A 338 -14.68 0.80 -9.85
C THR A 338 -14.33 2.28 -9.82
N SER A 339 -15.09 3.10 -10.55
CA SER A 339 -15.04 4.57 -10.47
C SER A 339 -16.11 5.16 -9.54
N ALA A 340 -16.88 4.32 -8.83
CA ALA A 340 -18.06 4.75 -8.06
C ALA A 340 -17.74 5.78 -6.97
N PHE A 341 -16.53 5.80 -6.45
CA PHE A 341 -16.09 6.71 -5.38
C PHE A 341 -15.37 7.96 -5.90
N LEU A 342 -15.26 8.14 -7.21
CA LEU A 342 -14.61 9.29 -7.84
C LEU A 342 -15.60 10.41 -8.25
N LYS A 343 -16.91 10.18 -8.03
CA LYS A 343 -18.00 11.06 -8.49
C LYS A 343 -18.65 11.76 -7.33
#